data_853a09f2f57cf8de18da6359dae761c0
#
_entry.id   853a09f2f57cf8de18da6359dae761c0
#
_cell.length_a   1.000
_cell.length_b   1.000
_cell.length_c   1.000
_cell.angle_alpha   90.00
_cell.angle_beta   90.00
_cell.angle_gamma   90.00
#
_symmetry.space_group_name_H-M   'P 1'
#
loop_
_entity.id
_entity.type
_entity.pdbx_description
1 polymer ?
#
loop_
_entity_poly.entity_id
_entity_poly.type
_entity_poly.pdbx_seq_one_letter_code
_entity_poly.pdbx_strand_id
1 'polypeptide(L)'
;MQLRSVFLPIAATSRRDVVERIVQLLVGLFLYGVALGLMVRGGIGVAPWDVLALGIAGNAGIGYGVVTVLVSVLVLLLWIPLRQRVGLGTLLNALLVGPSADLALFLLPVPPSVWVGAPMFVAGLLLLAFATGLYIAADFGPGPRDGLMTGLVGRTGWPVWLVRTLIEGSVLLIGFLLGGPVGVGTVLFAFGVGPLIGWFLPWTTRVRAARSRQVARA
;
A
#
# COMPACT_ATOMS: atom_id res chain seq x y z
N MET A 1 9.28 22.89 16.77
CA MET A 1 8.54 22.29 15.66
C MET A 1 7.47 21.38 16.26
N GLN A 2 6.18 21.72 16.10
CA GLN A 2 5.11 21.14 16.90
C GLN A 2 4.82 19.70 16.45
N LEU A 3 4.91 18.74 17.37
CA LEU A 3 4.54 17.32 17.19
C LEU A 3 3.10 17.12 16.65
N ARG A 4 2.22 18.11 16.84
CA ARG A 4 0.85 18.11 16.32
C ARG A 4 0.75 17.97 14.81
N SER A 5 1.68 18.52 14.04
CA SER A 5 1.65 18.45 12.57
C SER A 5 2.08 17.10 11.98
N VAL A 6 2.65 16.21 12.81
CA VAL A 6 3.13 14.88 12.35
C VAL A 6 2.01 13.82 12.44
N PHE A 7 1.11 13.97 13.43
CA PHE A 7 0.10 12.97 13.75
C PHE A 7 -1.34 13.35 13.35
N LEU A 8 -1.59 14.62 13.06
CA LEU A 8 -2.91 15.10 12.67
C LEU A 8 -2.94 15.51 11.20
N PRO A 9 -4.05 15.27 10.48
CA PRO A 9 -4.21 15.73 9.11
C PRO A 9 -4.15 17.27 9.07
N ILE A 10 -3.46 17.79 8.07
CA ILE A 10 -3.18 19.23 7.91
C ILE A 10 -4.46 20.07 7.80
N ALA A 11 -5.54 19.46 7.33
CA ALA A 11 -6.82 20.13 7.06
C ALA A 11 -7.97 19.67 7.98
N ALA A 12 -7.68 19.12 9.18
CA ALA A 12 -8.75 18.73 10.11
C ALA A 12 -9.41 19.96 10.75
N THR A 13 -10.72 20.10 10.57
CA THR A 13 -11.50 21.26 11.03
C THR A 13 -12.19 21.04 12.37
N SER A 14 -12.43 19.77 12.78
CA SER A 14 -13.10 19.40 14.02
C SER A 14 -12.66 18.03 14.53
N ARG A 15 -13.01 17.71 15.81
CA ARG A 15 -12.79 16.36 16.37
C ARG A 15 -13.50 15.28 15.56
N ARG A 16 -14.70 15.55 15.08
CA ARG A 16 -15.48 14.62 14.25
C ARG A 16 -14.77 14.35 12.93
N ASP A 17 -14.23 15.38 12.28
CA ASP A 17 -13.45 15.22 11.05
C ASP A 17 -12.21 14.36 11.27
N VAL A 18 -11.50 14.51 12.39
CA VAL A 18 -10.35 13.65 12.73
C VAL A 18 -10.77 12.20 12.89
N VAL A 19 -11.86 11.93 13.62
CA VAL A 19 -12.37 10.56 13.82
C VAL A 19 -12.76 9.92 12.49
N GLU A 20 -13.49 10.64 11.63
CA GLU A 20 -13.88 10.14 10.30
C GLU A 20 -12.66 9.82 9.43
N ARG A 21 -11.60 10.63 9.48
CA ARG A 21 -10.34 10.40 8.78
C ARG A 21 -9.59 9.19 9.32
N ILE A 22 -9.56 8.99 10.63
CA ILE A 22 -8.96 7.80 11.24
C ILE A 22 -9.71 6.54 10.81
N VAL A 23 -11.04 6.55 10.85
CA VAL A 23 -11.87 5.42 10.38
C VAL A 23 -11.59 5.15 8.89
N GLN A 24 -11.56 6.20 8.07
CA GLN A 24 -11.25 6.08 6.65
C GLN A 24 -9.84 5.49 6.41
N LEU A 25 -8.84 5.92 7.18
CA LEU A 25 -7.48 5.38 7.15
C LEU A 25 -7.48 3.89 7.47
N LEU A 26 -8.08 3.50 8.60
CA LEU A 26 -8.11 2.10 9.06
C LEU A 26 -8.83 1.19 8.06
N VAL A 27 -10.00 1.63 7.55
CA VAL A 27 -10.74 0.90 6.51
C VAL A 27 -9.89 0.78 5.23
N GLY A 28 -9.26 1.87 4.80
CA GLY A 28 -8.39 1.88 3.62
C GLY A 28 -7.23 0.90 3.76
N LEU A 29 -6.54 0.90 4.91
CA LEU A 29 -5.41 0.00 5.16
C LEU A 29 -5.84 -1.47 5.27
N PHE A 30 -6.97 -1.75 5.91
CA PHE A 30 -7.55 -3.08 5.97
C PHE A 30 -7.89 -3.61 4.56
N LEU A 31 -8.61 -2.81 3.77
CA LEU A 31 -8.96 -3.16 2.38
C LEU A 31 -7.72 -3.32 1.51
N TYR A 32 -6.67 -2.54 1.75
CA TYR A 32 -5.39 -2.69 1.07
C TYR A 32 -4.78 -4.07 1.33
N GLY A 33 -4.73 -4.51 2.61
CA GLY A 33 -4.26 -5.85 2.96
C GLY A 33 -5.12 -6.96 2.35
N VAL A 34 -6.46 -6.82 2.39
CA VAL A 34 -7.39 -7.77 1.72
C VAL A 34 -7.11 -7.85 0.23
N ALA A 35 -6.86 -6.72 -0.42
CA ALA A 35 -6.53 -6.66 -1.85
C ALA A 35 -5.25 -7.43 -2.17
N LEU A 36 -4.20 -7.28 -1.34
CA LEU A 36 -2.98 -8.09 -1.47
C LEU A 36 -3.27 -9.58 -1.33
N GLY A 37 -4.08 -9.97 -0.33
CA GLY A 37 -4.49 -11.37 -0.14
C GLY A 37 -5.24 -11.94 -1.37
N LEU A 38 -6.15 -11.16 -1.98
CA LEU A 38 -6.85 -11.54 -3.22
C LEU A 38 -5.87 -11.73 -4.38
N MET A 39 -4.89 -10.84 -4.54
CA MET A 39 -3.90 -10.93 -5.61
C MET A 39 -2.98 -12.15 -5.43
N VAL A 40 -2.53 -12.41 -4.19
CA VAL A 40 -1.72 -13.59 -3.87
C VAL A 40 -2.50 -14.86 -4.12
N ARG A 41 -3.77 -14.95 -3.68
CA ARG A 41 -4.64 -16.10 -3.93
C ARG A 41 -4.95 -16.30 -5.41
N GLY A 42 -5.00 -15.22 -6.19
CA GLY A 42 -5.21 -15.28 -7.63
C GLY A 42 -4.21 -16.15 -8.40
N GLY A 43 -2.98 -16.28 -7.88
CA GLY A 43 -1.99 -17.25 -8.37
C GLY A 43 -1.41 -16.99 -9.76
N ILE A 44 -1.63 -15.78 -10.35
CA ILE A 44 -1.12 -15.43 -11.70
C ILE A 44 0.08 -14.47 -11.64
N GLY A 45 0.69 -14.32 -10.48
CA GLY A 45 1.75 -13.36 -10.14
C GLY A 45 1.26 -12.31 -9.16
N VAL A 46 2.15 -11.50 -8.61
CA VAL A 46 1.86 -10.49 -7.58
C VAL A 46 2.64 -9.19 -7.83
N ALA A 47 2.39 -8.16 -7.02
CA ALA A 47 3.14 -6.90 -7.11
C ALA A 47 4.63 -7.10 -6.77
N PRO A 48 5.56 -6.28 -7.30
CA PRO A 48 7.01 -6.44 -7.11
C PRO A 48 7.43 -6.60 -5.64
N TRP A 49 6.89 -5.80 -4.74
CA TRP A 49 7.15 -5.88 -3.31
C TRP A 49 6.63 -7.17 -2.66
N ASP A 50 5.54 -7.71 -3.21
CA ASP A 50 4.95 -8.95 -2.71
C ASP A 50 5.69 -10.17 -3.27
N VAL A 51 6.32 -10.05 -4.47
CA VAL A 51 7.29 -11.04 -4.96
C VAL A 51 8.46 -11.14 -3.97
N LEU A 52 9.01 -10.00 -3.52
CA LEU A 52 10.07 -9.98 -2.50
C LEU A 52 9.59 -10.59 -1.18
N ALA A 53 8.42 -10.14 -0.68
CA ALA A 53 7.91 -10.62 0.61
C ALA A 53 7.60 -12.12 0.60
N LEU A 54 7.00 -12.65 -0.46
CA LEU A 54 6.71 -14.08 -0.61
C LEU A 54 7.99 -14.91 -0.81
N GLY A 55 8.97 -14.38 -1.55
CA GLY A 55 10.28 -15.02 -1.69
C GLY A 55 10.99 -15.17 -0.34
N ILE A 56 11.01 -14.11 0.48
CA ILE A 56 11.56 -14.16 1.84
C ILE A 56 10.75 -15.12 2.72
N ALA A 57 9.42 -15.03 2.69
CA ALA A 57 8.53 -15.86 3.50
C ALA A 57 8.75 -17.35 3.25
N GLY A 58 8.85 -17.75 1.97
CA GLY A 58 9.10 -19.13 1.56
C GLY A 58 10.45 -19.67 2.05
N ASN A 59 11.52 -18.86 1.97
CA ASN A 59 12.85 -19.28 2.42
C ASN A 59 12.99 -19.29 3.95
N ALA A 60 12.34 -18.34 4.64
CA ALA A 60 12.43 -18.21 6.09
C ALA A 60 11.43 -19.09 6.87
N GLY A 61 10.42 -19.64 6.19
CA GLY A 61 9.36 -20.44 6.84
C GLY A 61 8.42 -19.60 7.74
N ILE A 62 8.26 -18.30 7.45
CA ILE A 62 7.43 -17.37 8.23
C ILE A 62 6.27 -16.82 7.38
N GLY A 63 5.22 -16.32 8.05
CA GLY A 63 4.01 -15.82 7.36
C GLY A 63 4.30 -14.61 6.47
N TYR A 64 3.58 -14.52 5.35
CA TYR A 64 3.69 -13.43 4.38
C TYR A 64 3.44 -12.05 5.02
N GLY A 65 2.41 -11.94 5.87
CA GLY A 65 2.11 -10.68 6.55
C GLY A 65 3.20 -10.24 7.52
N VAL A 66 3.83 -11.20 8.22
CA VAL A 66 4.98 -10.90 9.08
C VAL A 66 6.14 -10.33 8.27
N VAL A 67 6.46 -10.95 7.13
CA VAL A 67 7.51 -10.45 6.23
C VAL A 67 7.15 -9.08 5.69
N THR A 68 5.90 -8.85 5.33
CA THR A 68 5.41 -7.54 4.85
C THR A 68 5.62 -6.45 5.89
N VAL A 69 5.36 -6.74 7.17
CA VAL A 69 5.66 -5.82 8.28
C VAL A 69 7.16 -5.59 8.41
N LEU A 70 7.98 -6.65 8.43
CA LEU A 70 9.44 -6.54 8.56
C LEU A 70 10.05 -5.73 7.41
N VAL A 71 9.65 -5.98 6.18
CA VAL A 71 10.07 -5.21 5.00
C VAL A 71 9.65 -3.74 5.13
N SER A 72 8.43 -3.47 5.61
CA SER A 72 7.96 -2.09 5.84
C SER A 72 8.79 -1.39 6.89
N VAL A 73 9.15 -2.06 8.00
CA VAL A 73 10.05 -1.52 9.03
C VAL A 73 11.44 -1.24 8.45
N LEU A 74 12.00 -2.16 7.67
CA LEU A 74 13.28 -1.96 7.01
C LEU A 74 13.26 -0.73 6.08
N VAL A 75 12.18 -0.57 5.30
CA VAL A 75 11.98 0.59 4.44
C VAL A 75 11.90 1.88 5.26
N LEU A 76 11.22 1.86 6.42
CA LEU A 76 11.16 3.02 7.31
C LEU A 76 12.53 3.39 7.91
N LEU A 77 13.39 2.41 8.16
CA LEU A 77 14.77 2.69 8.57
C LEU A 77 15.56 3.45 7.48
N LEU A 78 15.29 3.16 6.21
CA LEU A 78 15.88 3.90 5.09
C LEU A 78 15.38 5.36 5.00
N TRP A 79 14.23 5.70 5.65
CA TRP A 79 13.76 7.08 5.72
C TRP A 79 14.64 7.96 6.62
N ILE A 80 15.35 7.37 7.60
CA ILE A 80 16.23 8.11 8.51
C ILE A 80 17.28 8.90 7.73
N PRO A 81 18.15 8.27 6.89
CA PRO A 81 19.11 9.02 6.09
C PRO A 81 18.43 9.90 5.03
N LEU A 82 17.24 9.55 4.55
CA LEU A 82 16.47 10.37 3.60
C LEU A 82 15.76 11.56 4.28
N ARG A 83 15.77 11.62 5.61
CA ARG A 83 15.12 12.67 6.42
C ARG A 83 13.62 12.82 6.10
N GLN A 84 12.95 11.70 5.78
CA GLN A 84 11.51 11.70 5.55
C GLN A 84 10.75 11.73 6.88
N ARG A 85 9.59 12.38 6.87
CA ARG A 85 8.74 12.48 8.07
C ARG A 85 7.77 11.31 8.12
N VAL A 86 7.82 10.57 9.23
CA VAL A 86 6.91 9.44 9.47
C VAL A 86 5.60 9.99 10.02
N GLY A 87 4.49 9.74 9.34
CA GLY A 87 3.14 10.08 9.80
C GLY A 87 2.45 8.90 10.50
N LEU A 88 1.30 9.17 11.15
CA LEU A 88 0.48 8.12 11.74
C LEU A 88 0.03 7.08 10.69
N GLY A 89 -0.37 7.55 9.51
CA GLY A 89 -0.77 6.68 8.39
C GLY A 89 0.37 5.78 7.93
N THR A 90 1.61 6.29 7.93
CA THR A 90 2.81 5.51 7.59
C THR A 90 3.05 4.36 8.56
N LEU A 91 2.94 4.62 9.87
CA LEU A 91 3.11 3.61 10.92
C LEU A 91 2.00 2.56 10.85
N LEU A 92 0.74 3.01 10.75
CA LEU A 92 -0.40 2.11 10.66
C LEU A 92 -0.37 1.28 9.36
N ASN A 93 0.07 1.85 8.24
CA ASN A 93 0.28 1.11 7.01
C ASN A 93 1.29 -0.03 7.20
N ALA A 94 2.46 0.28 7.79
CA ALA A 94 3.50 -0.71 8.06
C ALA A 94 3.03 -1.86 8.95
N LEU A 95 2.16 -1.58 9.93
CA LEU A 95 1.74 -2.55 10.95
C LEU A 95 0.46 -3.32 10.57
N LEU A 96 -0.48 -2.71 9.84
CA LEU A 96 -1.82 -3.29 9.62
C LEU A 96 -1.95 -4.02 8.28
N VAL A 97 -1.24 -3.60 7.24
CA VAL A 97 -1.40 -4.18 5.90
C VAL A 97 -1.02 -5.66 5.89
N GLY A 98 0.10 -6.02 6.50
CA GLY A 98 0.55 -7.42 6.58
C GLY A 98 -0.45 -8.35 7.26
N PRO A 99 -0.85 -8.09 8.52
CA PRO A 99 -1.86 -8.89 9.22
C PRO A 99 -3.21 -8.94 8.50
N SER A 100 -3.63 -7.85 7.85
CA SER A 100 -4.88 -7.85 7.07
C SER A 100 -4.77 -8.74 5.83
N ALA A 101 -3.60 -8.82 5.21
CA ALA A 101 -3.34 -9.71 4.09
C ALA A 101 -3.30 -11.19 4.54
N ASP A 102 -2.67 -11.50 5.68
CA ASP A 102 -2.69 -12.85 6.25
C ASP A 102 -4.11 -13.29 6.62
N LEU A 103 -4.91 -12.40 7.21
CA LEU A 103 -6.32 -12.67 7.47
C LEU A 103 -7.09 -12.98 6.18
N ALA A 104 -6.89 -12.20 5.13
CA ALA A 104 -7.49 -12.46 3.83
C ALA A 104 -7.05 -13.81 3.26
N LEU A 105 -5.76 -14.15 3.33
CA LEU A 105 -5.23 -15.44 2.91
C LEU A 105 -5.80 -16.61 3.72
N PHE A 106 -6.08 -16.41 4.99
CA PHE A 106 -6.71 -17.43 5.83
C PHE A 106 -8.19 -17.67 5.45
N LEU A 107 -8.92 -16.59 5.15
CA LEU A 107 -10.36 -16.66 4.85
C LEU A 107 -10.66 -17.03 3.39
N LEU A 108 -9.79 -16.66 2.44
CA LEU A 108 -10.03 -16.88 1.03
C LEU A 108 -9.64 -18.30 0.61
N PRO A 109 -10.51 -19.04 -0.08
CA PRO A 109 -10.17 -20.34 -0.61
C PRO A 109 -9.11 -20.25 -1.71
N VAL A 110 -8.34 -21.32 -1.90
CA VAL A 110 -7.46 -21.47 -3.06
C VAL A 110 -8.32 -21.68 -4.30
N PRO A 111 -8.18 -20.85 -5.35
CA PRO A 111 -8.98 -21.02 -6.55
C PRO A 111 -8.66 -22.34 -7.27
N PRO A 112 -9.68 -23.07 -7.73
CA PRO A 112 -9.50 -24.37 -8.37
C PRO A 112 -8.84 -24.29 -9.76
N SER A 113 -8.82 -23.11 -10.36
CA SER A 113 -8.25 -22.90 -11.69
C SER A 113 -7.85 -21.43 -11.90
N VAL A 114 -7.00 -21.19 -12.92
CA VAL A 114 -6.61 -19.84 -13.34
C VAL A 114 -7.83 -18.99 -13.77
N TRP A 115 -8.89 -19.59 -14.25
CA TRP A 115 -10.12 -18.89 -14.66
C TRP A 115 -10.88 -18.29 -13.47
N VAL A 116 -10.70 -18.83 -12.27
CA VAL A 116 -11.20 -18.25 -11.02
C VAL A 116 -10.14 -17.34 -10.39
N GLY A 117 -8.87 -17.72 -10.48
CA GLY A 117 -7.76 -16.96 -9.90
C GLY A 117 -7.53 -15.61 -10.59
N ALA A 118 -7.61 -15.56 -11.93
CA ALA A 118 -7.41 -14.31 -12.65
C ALA A 118 -8.45 -13.21 -12.31
N PRO A 119 -9.76 -13.48 -12.26
CA PRO A 119 -10.74 -12.55 -11.73
C PRO A 119 -10.48 -12.13 -10.29
N MET A 120 -10.03 -13.04 -9.40
CA MET A 120 -9.64 -12.69 -8.02
C MET A 120 -8.48 -11.69 -8.01
N PHE A 121 -7.47 -11.91 -8.86
CA PHE A 121 -6.35 -10.97 -8.99
C PHE A 121 -6.84 -9.60 -9.48
N VAL A 122 -7.68 -9.54 -10.51
CA VAL A 122 -8.21 -8.28 -11.05
C VAL A 122 -9.05 -7.56 -9.99
N ALA A 123 -9.90 -8.27 -9.26
CA ALA A 123 -10.67 -7.70 -8.15
C ALA A 123 -9.74 -7.15 -7.06
N GLY A 124 -8.67 -7.88 -6.72
CA GLY A 124 -7.64 -7.43 -5.79
C GLY A 124 -6.94 -6.17 -6.28
N LEU A 125 -6.55 -6.10 -7.56
CA LEU A 125 -5.89 -4.93 -8.14
C LEU A 125 -6.80 -3.67 -8.11
N LEU A 126 -8.08 -3.82 -8.45
CA LEU A 126 -9.07 -2.75 -8.37
C LEU A 126 -9.29 -2.30 -6.93
N LEU A 127 -9.45 -3.26 -6.02
CA LEU A 127 -9.61 -2.98 -4.59
C LEU A 127 -8.38 -2.28 -4.01
N LEU A 128 -7.17 -2.69 -4.40
CA LEU A 128 -5.92 -2.06 -3.98
C LEU A 128 -5.84 -0.61 -4.42
N ALA A 129 -6.18 -0.32 -5.66
CA ALA A 129 -6.17 1.04 -6.19
C ALA A 129 -7.20 1.93 -5.47
N PHE A 130 -8.41 1.41 -5.21
CA PHE A 130 -9.44 2.09 -4.42
C PHE A 130 -8.99 2.32 -2.97
N ALA A 131 -8.48 1.29 -2.29
CA ALA A 131 -7.98 1.35 -0.93
C ALA A 131 -6.82 2.34 -0.78
N THR A 132 -5.94 2.40 -1.80
CA THR A 132 -4.87 3.40 -1.89
C THR A 132 -5.45 4.81 -1.91
N GLY A 133 -6.47 5.06 -2.74
CA GLY A 133 -7.17 6.34 -2.76
C GLY A 133 -7.80 6.70 -1.40
N LEU A 134 -8.38 5.71 -0.70
CA LEU A 134 -8.99 5.93 0.62
C LEU A 134 -7.96 6.35 1.67
N TYR A 135 -6.87 5.59 1.84
CA TYR A 135 -5.91 5.88 2.92
C TYR A 135 -5.10 7.15 2.63
N ILE A 136 -4.77 7.43 1.36
CA ILE A 136 -4.08 8.67 0.98
C ILE A 136 -5.00 9.88 1.23
N ALA A 137 -6.29 9.80 0.88
CA ALA A 137 -7.24 10.87 1.12
C ALA A 137 -7.52 11.15 2.61
N ALA A 138 -7.16 10.23 3.52
CA ALA A 138 -7.21 10.45 4.96
C ALA A 138 -6.15 11.45 5.46
N ASP A 139 -5.06 11.66 4.69
CA ASP A 139 -4.04 12.69 4.92
C ASP A 139 -3.25 12.54 6.24
N PHE A 140 -2.89 11.30 6.59
CA PHE A 140 -2.04 10.97 7.74
C PHE A 140 -0.61 10.56 7.36
N GLY A 141 -0.20 10.82 6.14
CA GLY A 141 1.11 10.49 5.59
C GLY A 141 1.09 9.33 4.58
N PRO A 142 2.13 9.26 3.73
CA PRO A 142 2.25 8.24 2.70
C PRO A 142 2.61 6.88 3.29
N GLY A 143 2.38 5.80 2.54
CA GLY A 143 2.89 4.48 2.87
C GLY A 143 4.42 4.42 2.87
N PRO A 144 5.03 3.41 3.53
CA PRO A 144 6.49 3.28 3.61
C PRO A 144 7.18 3.28 2.24
N ARG A 145 6.63 2.57 1.27
CA ARG A 145 7.16 2.44 -0.11
C ARG A 145 7.09 3.76 -0.88
N ASP A 146 5.98 4.49 -0.73
CA ASP A 146 5.77 5.78 -1.42
C ASP A 146 6.72 6.86 -0.87
N GLY A 147 6.93 6.88 0.44
CA GLY A 147 7.84 7.81 1.06
C GLY A 147 9.31 7.50 0.77
N LEU A 148 9.69 6.22 0.59
CA LEU A 148 11.01 5.86 0.09
C LEU A 148 11.23 6.46 -1.30
N MET A 149 10.27 6.30 -2.20
CA MET A 149 10.33 6.85 -3.55
C MET A 149 10.45 8.38 -3.51
N THR A 150 9.56 9.06 -2.81
CA THR A 150 9.58 10.54 -2.72
C THR A 150 10.83 11.07 -2.04
N GLY A 151 11.37 10.34 -1.05
CA GLY A 151 12.62 10.66 -0.39
C GLY A 151 13.83 10.58 -1.31
N LEU A 152 13.91 9.54 -2.12
CA LEU A 152 14.97 9.39 -3.13
C LEU A 152 14.86 10.45 -4.22
N VAL A 153 13.67 10.71 -4.73
CA VAL A 153 13.42 11.80 -5.71
C VAL A 153 13.92 13.15 -5.14
N GLY A 154 13.55 13.46 -3.89
CA GLY A 154 13.97 14.71 -3.24
C GLY A 154 15.49 14.81 -3.01
N ARG A 155 16.19 13.68 -2.86
CA ARG A 155 17.64 13.63 -2.66
C ARG A 155 18.43 13.66 -3.97
N THR A 156 17.96 12.94 -4.98
CA THR A 156 18.71 12.74 -6.24
C THR A 156 18.34 13.75 -7.31
N GLY A 157 17.14 14.34 -7.23
CA GLY A 157 16.57 15.15 -8.31
C GLY A 157 16.16 14.33 -9.54
N TRP A 158 16.22 13.00 -9.44
CA TRP A 158 15.84 12.13 -10.57
C TRP A 158 14.33 12.12 -10.78
N PRO A 159 13.87 11.92 -12.02
CA PRO A 159 12.45 11.87 -12.30
C PRO A 159 11.77 10.68 -11.58
N VAL A 160 10.55 10.91 -11.11
CA VAL A 160 9.77 9.94 -10.31
C VAL A 160 9.70 8.57 -10.98
N TRP A 161 9.46 8.52 -12.29
CA TRP A 161 9.36 7.26 -13.02
C TRP A 161 10.65 6.43 -12.96
N LEU A 162 11.83 7.09 -13.04
CA LEU A 162 13.12 6.39 -12.97
C LEU A 162 13.36 5.80 -11.58
N VAL A 163 13.16 6.61 -10.53
CA VAL A 163 13.31 6.15 -9.14
C VAL A 163 12.36 4.99 -8.84
N ARG A 164 11.10 5.10 -9.27
CA ARG A 164 10.10 4.05 -9.12
C ARG A 164 10.53 2.77 -9.85
N THR A 165 10.93 2.87 -11.12
CA THR A 165 11.38 1.71 -11.90
C THR A 165 12.59 1.03 -11.28
N LEU A 166 13.56 1.79 -10.77
CA LEU A 166 14.73 1.25 -10.11
C LEU A 166 14.37 0.52 -8.80
N ILE A 167 13.54 1.12 -7.96
CA ILE A 167 13.08 0.47 -6.72
C ILE A 167 12.29 -0.80 -7.04
N GLU A 168 11.23 -0.69 -7.84
CA GLU A 168 10.36 -1.82 -8.16
C GLU A 168 11.10 -2.93 -8.91
N GLY A 169 11.99 -2.56 -9.85
CA GLY A 169 12.84 -3.51 -10.56
C GLY A 169 13.82 -4.24 -9.62
N SER A 170 14.43 -3.51 -8.69
CA SER A 170 15.35 -4.12 -7.71
C SER A 170 14.64 -5.10 -6.78
N VAL A 171 13.50 -4.72 -6.21
CA VAL A 171 12.75 -5.60 -5.31
C VAL A 171 12.16 -6.80 -6.05
N LEU A 172 11.72 -6.60 -7.30
CA LEU A 172 11.24 -7.67 -8.18
C LEU A 172 12.35 -8.69 -8.46
N LEU A 173 13.53 -8.19 -8.85
CA LEU A 173 14.69 -9.05 -9.15
C LEU A 173 15.12 -9.86 -7.92
N ILE A 174 15.28 -9.20 -6.77
CA ILE A 174 15.68 -9.88 -5.53
C ILE A 174 14.60 -10.90 -5.13
N GLY A 175 13.33 -10.52 -5.18
CA GLY A 175 12.23 -11.40 -4.84
C GLY A 175 12.12 -12.61 -5.78
N PHE A 176 12.35 -12.42 -7.08
CA PHE A 176 12.41 -13.51 -8.06
C PHE A 176 13.54 -14.49 -7.78
N LEU A 177 14.75 -13.98 -7.49
CA LEU A 177 15.90 -14.81 -7.12
C LEU A 177 15.68 -15.60 -5.82
N LEU A 178 14.82 -15.10 -4.93
CA LEU A 178 14.37 -15.79 -3.72
C LEU A 178 13.19 -16.74 -3.97
N GLY A 179 12.78 -16.97 -5.22
CA GLY A 179 11.67 -17.87 -5.56
C GLY A 179 10.28 -17.26 -5.40
N GLY A 180 10.17 -15.95 -5.28
CA GLY A 180 8.87 -15.26 -5.24
C GLY A 180 8.10 -15.39 -6.57
N PRO A 181 6.75 -15.48 -6.54
CA PRO A 181 5.93 -15.76 -7.71
C PRO A 181 5.83 -14.57 -8.66
N VAL A 182 6.42 -14.68 -9.84
CA VAL A 182 6.30 -13.72 -10.95
C VAL A 182 5.40 -14.30 -12.03
N GLY A 183 4.55 -13.49 -12.63
CA GLY A 183 3.64 -13.94 -13.69
C GLY A 183 2.97 -12.80 -14.43
N VAL A 184 1.94 -13.14 -15.22
CA VAL A 184 1.14 -12.15 -15.97
C VAL A 184 0.54 -11.09 -15.05
N GLY A 185 0.12 -11.48 -13.84
CA GLY A 185 -0.38 -10.55 -12.82
C GLY A 185 0.65 -9.49 -12.41
N THR A 186 1.95 -9.84 -12.35
CA THR A 186 3.01 -8.87 -12.05
C THR A 186 3.09 -7.80 -13.13
N VAL A 187 2.96 -8.19 -14.38
CA VAL A 187 2.92 -7.25 -15.54
C VAL A 187 1.67 -6.39 -15.49
N LEU A 188 0.50 -7.00 -15.27
CA LEU A 188 -0.77 -6.29 -15.12
C LEU A 188 -0.72 -5.27 -13.98
N PHE A 189 -0.10 -5.63 -12.85
CA PHE A 189 0.11 -4.71 -11.74
C PHE A 189 1.00 -3.54 -12.15
N ALA A 190 2.15 -3.80 -12.73
CA ALA A 190 3.14 -2.77 -13.07
C ALA A 190 2.56 -1.67 -13.98
N PHE A 191 1.75 -2.05 -14.96
CA PHE A 191 1.12 -1.10 -15.89
C PHE A 191 -0.26 -0.62 -15.44
N GLY A 192 -1.02 -1.41 -14.67
CA GLY A 192 -2.40 -1.13 -14.31
C GLY A 192 -2.55 -0.29 -13.04
N VAL A 193 -1.69 -0.50 -12.02
CA VAL A 193 -1.88 0.15 -10.71
C VAL A 193 -1.82 1.67 -10.77
N GLY A 194 -0.91 2.24 -11.55
CA GLY A 194 -0.75 3.69 -11.68
C GLY A 194 -2.00 4.38 -12.23
N PRO A 195 -2.48 4.01 -13.43
CA PRO A 195 -3.72 4.52 -14.00
C PRO A 195 -4.94 4.34 -13.09
N LEU A 196 -5.09 3.18 -12.44
CA LEU A 196 -6.20 2.91 -11.54
C LEU A 196 -6.18 3.83 -10.30
N ILE A 197 -5.03 4.01 -9.66
CA ILE A 197 -4.88 4.98 -8.57
C ILE A 197 -5.17 6.40 -9.07
N GLY A 198 -4.68 6.76 -10.26
CA GLY A 198 -4.95 8.06 -10.89
C GLY A 198 -6.45 8.31 -11.09
N TRP A 199 -7.25 7.27 -11.26
CA TRP A 199 -8.70 7.36 -11.39
C TRP A 199 -9.42 7.43 -10.02
N PHE A 200 -9.06 6.56 -9.06
CA PHE A 200 -9.72 6.49 -7.76
C PHE A 200 -9.33 7.65 -6.82
N LEU A 201 -8.08 8.09 -6.82
CA LEU A 201 -7.59 9.11 -5.88
C LEU A 201 -8.32 10.46 -6.00
N PRO A 202 -8.58 11.02 -7.20
CA PRO A 202 -9.36 12.25 -7.31
C PRO A 202 -10.80 12.09 -6.82
N TRP A 203 -11.39 10.90 -7.00
CA TRP A 203 -12.74 10.63 -6.52
C TRP A 203 -12.79 10.55 -5.00
N THR A 204 -11.90 9.79 -4.35
CA THR A 204 -11.85 9.67 -2.88
C THR A 204 -11.54 10.99 -2.21
N THR A 205 -10.66 11.81 -2.77
CA THR A 205 -10.32 13.14 -2.25
C THR A 205 -11.48 14.12 -2.38
N ARG A 206 -12.24 14.09 -3.49
CA ARG A 206 -13.45 14.93 -3.66
C ARG A 206 -14.55 14.56 -2.66
N VAL A 207 -14.83 13.27 -2.49
CA VAL A 207 -15.79 12.76 -1.50
C VAL A 207 -15.38 13.19 -0.09
N ARG A 208 -14.09 13.07 0.23
CA ARG A 208 -13.57 13.51 1.52
C ARG A 208 -13.73 15.01 1.75
N ALA A 209 -13.36 15.84 0.76
CA ALA A 209 -13.51 17.30 0.84
C ALA A 209 -14.98 17.74 1.01
N ALA A 210 -15.91 17.07 0.33
CA ALA A 210 -17.35 17.34 0.51
C ALA A 210 -17.81 17.03 1.93
N ARG A 211 -17.42 15.89 2.51
CA ARG A 211 -17.73 15.52 3.91
C ARG A 211 -17.14 16.50 4.92
N SER A 212 -15.88 16.90 4.79
CA SER A 212 -15.27 17.88 5.69
C SER A 212 -16.02 19.21 5.70
N ARG A 213 -16.54 19.67 4.55
CA ARG A 213 -17.36 20.88 4.45
C ARG A 213 -18.72 20.73 5.15
N GLN A 214 -19.33 19.55 5.09
CA GLN A 214 -20.59 19.27 5.80
C GLN A 214 -20.40 19.27 7.32
N VAL A 215 -19.31 18.62 7.80
CA VAL A 215 -18.97 18.59 9.23
C VAL A 215 -18.63 19.98 9.78
N ALA A 216 -18.04 20.86 8.96
CA ALA A 216 -17.72 22.23 9.36
C ALA A 216 -18.98 23.16 9.43
N ARG A 217 -20.09 22.75 8.83
CA ARG A 217 -21.36 23.50 8.80
C ARG A 217 -22.37 23.04 9.87
N ALA A 218 -22.14 21.86 10.47
CA ALA A 218 -22.97 21.25 11.52
C ALA A 218 -22.39 21.52 12.91
#